data_3dded2649b787c96978d3615decf06d7
#
_entry.id   3dded2649b787c96978d3615decf06d7
#
_cell.length_a   1.000
_cell.length_b   1.000
_cell.length_c   1.000
_cell.angle_alpha   90.00
_cell.angle_beta   90.00
_cell.angle_gamma   90.00
#
_symmetry.space_group_name_H-M   'P 1'
#
loop_
_entity.id
_entity.type
_entity.pdbx_description
1 polymer ?
#
loop_
_entity_poly.entity_id
_entity_poly.type
_entity_poly.pdbx_seq_one_letter_code
_entity_poly.pdbx_strand_id
1 'polypeptide(L)'
;MTEIGGSTPAFSVTLPGEAGDVVRLTWAAVTDIGRRRLANEDSFIAASPVFAVADGMGGHLAGDLASDAVVTRLAELRGDFLDPHLVERALERATDDIEVISDGSELGVGTTVTGAVLTLEGGIPYFAIFNIGDSRVYRYERNELAQVTIDHSLVQQLVDEGTITAAEAIKHPEGNVITRAVGFATQPTPDYWMLPLQPGLRLLMCSDGLTGEISDERIRMHLAAGLSVEETAGALVDAALAEGAKDNVTVIIVDVVESTAGTVYENTVPRATHRPL
;
A
#
# COMPACT_ATOMS: atom_id res chain seq x y z
N MET A 1 -11.79 -12.08 -0.28
CA MET A 1 -11.45 -10.87 0.51
C MET A 1 -11.05 -11.26 1.92
N THR A 2 -9.88 -10.82 2.38
CA THR A 2 -9.37 -11.08 3.73
C THR A 2 -8.98 -9.77 4.41
N GLU A 3 -9.47 -9.59 5.63
CA GLU A 3 -9.20 -8.44 6.49
C GLU A 3 -8.38 -8.91 7.70
N ILE A 4 -7.13 -8.49 7.81
CA ILE A 4 -6.26 -8.85 8.94
C ILE A 4 -5.96 -7.61 9.77
N GLY A 5 -6.26 -7.68 11.06
CA GLY A 5 -6.17 -6.53 11.96
C GLY A 5 -7.40 -5.64 11.86
N GLY A 6 -7.20 -4.33 11.93
CA GLY A 6 -8.29 -3.34 11.91
C GLY A 6 -7.84 -2.01 12.52
N SER A 7 -8.80 -1.22 13.01
CA SER A 7 -8.49 0.08 13.61
C SER A 7 -7.86 -0.05 14.99
N THR A 8 -6.84 0.75 15.25
CA THR A 8 -6.16 0.79 16.55
C THR A 8 -5.93 2.26 16.94
N PRO A 9 -6.59 2.74 18.01
CA PRO A 9 -6.53 4.14 18.41
C PRO A 9 -5.22 4.53 19.10
N ALA A 10 -4.47 3.57 19.58
CA ALA A 10 -3.17 3.80 20.21
C ALA A 10 -2.33 2.52 20.22
N PHE A 11 -1.17 2.58 19.62
CA PHE A 11 -0.17 1.51 19.65
C PHE A 11 1.20 2.13 19.92
N SER A 12 1.99 1.47 20.75
CA SER A 12 3.34 1.93 21.07
C SER A 12 4.33 0.78 20.93
N VAL A 13 5.43 1.05 20.26
CA VAL A 13 6.56 0.14 20.13
C VAL A 13 7.80 0.82 20.69
N THR A 14 8.57 0.07 21.49
CA THR A 14 9.82 0.55 22.07
C THR A 14 10.97 0.25 21.12
N LEU A 15 11.81 1.25 20.87
CA LEU A 15 13.01 1.06 20.09
C LEU A 15 14.04 0.24 20.91
N PRO A 16 14.81 -0.63 20.25
CA PRO A 16 15.92 -1.32 20.89
C PRO A 16 17.00 -0.30 21.29
N GLY A 17 17.41 -0.31 22.55
CA GLY A 17 18.43 0.60 23.10
C GLY A 17 18.19 0.92 24.57
N GLU A 18 19.09 1.70 25.19
CA GLU A 18 19.03 2.03 26.62
C GLU A 18 18.09 3.22 26.95
N ALA A 19 17.72 4.02 25.96
CA ALA A 19 17.00 5.29 26.18
C ALA A 19 15.50 5.11 26.41
N GLY A 20 14.92 3.93 26.13
CA GLY A 20 13.47 3.72 26.22
C GLY A 20 12.67 4.54 25.22
N ASP A 21 13.29 4.88 24.07
CA ASP A 21 12.63 5.58 22.98
C ASP A 21 11.44 4.79 22.47
N VAL A 22 10.37 5.50 22.11
CA VAL A 22 9.13 4.91 21.63
C VAL A 22 8.66 5.53 20.33
N VAL A 23 8.00 4.71 19.51
CA VAL A 23 7.17 5.15 18.39
C VAL A 23 5.71 4.89 18.76
N ARG A 24 4.86 5.89 18.62
CA ARG A 24 3.42 5.75 18.83
C ARG A 24 2.68 5.97 17.53
N LEU A 25 1.85 4.99 17.18
CA LEU A 25 1.06 4.96 15.96
C LEU A 25 -0.43 4.86 16.30
N THR A 26 -1.25 5.33 15.38
CA THR A 26 -2.68 5.04 15.31
C THR A 26 -3.02 4.74 13.86
N TRP A 27 -3.98 3.84 13.62
CA TRP A 27 -4.37 3.48 12.26
C TRP A 27 -5.80 3.00 12.18
N ALA A 28 -6.35 3.07 10.95
CA ALA A 28 -7.64 2.50 10.61
C ALA A 28 -7.61 1.96 9.18
N ALA A 29 -8.41 0.93 8.93
CA ALA A 29 -8.63 0.37 7.62
C ALA A 29 -10.13 0.27 7.34
N VAL A 30 -10.52 0.57 6.11
CA VAL A 30 -11.90 0.45 5.61
C VAL A 30 -11.85 -0.12 4.20
N THR A 31 -12.70 -1.08 3.91
CA THR A 31 -12.90 -1.62 2.56
C THR A 31 -14.39 -1.67 2.23
N ASP A 32 -14.72 -1.46 0.95
CA ASP A 32 -16.09 -1.57 0.43
C ASP A 32 -16.07 -2.23 -0.96
N ILE A 33 -17.09 -3.03 -1.24
CA ILE A 33 -17.23 -3.73 -2.54
C ILE A 33 -17.44 -2.76 -3.71
N GLY A 34 -17.82 -1.50 -3.43
CA GLY A 34 -18.23 -0.54 -4.44
C GLY A 34 -19.63 -0.75 -4.96
N ARG A 35 -19.97 -0.09 -6.10
CA ARG A 35 -21.34 -0.07 -6.64
C ARG A 35 -21.53 -0.95 -7.87
N ARG A 36 -20.48 -1.53 -8.41
CA ARG A 36 -20.52 -2.27 -9.69
C ARG A 36 -20.02 -3.70 -9.59
N ARG A 37 -19.14 -4.01 -8.65
CA ARG A 37 -18.59 -5.35 -8.47
C ARG A 37 -19.57 -6.24 -7.72
N LEU A 38 -19.49 -7.56 -7.95
CA LEU A 38 -20.30 -8.57 -7.28
C LEU A 38 -19.58 -9.19 -6.08
N ALA A 39 -18.26 -9.10 -6.06
CA ALA A 39 -17.40 -9.56 -4.99
C ALA A 39 -16.36 -8.48 -4.66
N ASN A 40 -15.85 -8.50 -3.45
CA ASN A 40 -14.68 -7.72 -3.08
C ASN A 40 -13.45 -8.61 -3.23
N GLU A 41 -12.57 -8.27 -4.18
CA GLU A 41 -11.32 -8.97 -4.47
C GLU A 41 -10.11 -8.27 -3.82
N ASP A 42 -10.32 -7.11 -3.17
CA ASP A 42 -9.32 -6.48 -2.33
C ASP A 42 -9.14 -7.26 -1.02
N SER A 43 -7.92 -7.27 -0.50
CA SER A 43 -7.59 -7.72 0.84
C SER A 43 -6.62 -6.75 1.51
N PHE A 44 -6.61 -6.71 2.85
CA PHE A 44 -5.66 -5.85 3.56
C PHE A 44 -5.12 -6.48 4.83
N ILE A 45 -3.95 -5.98 5.26
CA ILE A 45 -3.42 -6.13 6.60
C ILE A 45 -3.17 -4.75 7.20
N ALA A 46 -3.80 -4.48 8.36
CA ALA A 46 -3.62 -3.27 9.15
C ALA A 46 -3.26 -3.65 10.60
N ALA A 47 -2.05 -4.09 10.79
CA ALA A 47 -1.51 -4.54 12.07
C ALA A 47 0.01 -4.33 12.11
N SER A 48 0.50 -3.58 13.11
CA SER A 48 1.95 -3.41 13.27
C SER A 48 2.66 -4.78 13.36
N PRO A 49 3.79 -4.94 12.70
CA PRO A 49 4.59 -3.95 11.97
C PRO A 49 4.24 -3.81 10.49
N VAL A 50 3.16 -4.43 9.98
CA VAL A 50 2.82 -4.48 8.56
C VAL A 50 1.49 -3.81 8.29
N PHE A 51 1.45 -2.95 7.28
CA PHE A 51 0.27 -2.31 6.73
C PHE A 51 0.31 -2.47 5.21
N ALA A 52 -0.68 -3.15 4.61
CA ALA A 52 -0.69 -3.34 3.17
C ALA A 52 -2.11 -3.53 2.63
N VAL A 53 -2.31 -3.09 1.39
CA VAL A 53 -3.48 -3.34 0.54
C VAL A 53 -3.03 -4.21 -0.62
N ALA A 54 -3.83 -5.20 -0.97
CA ALA A 54 -3.67 -6.06 -2.12
C ALA A 54 -4.97 -6.06 -2.92
N ASP A 55 -4.92 -5.65 -4.18
CA ASP A 55 -6.04 -5.59 -5.12
C ASP A 55 -5.95 -6.78 -6.07
N GLY A 56 -6.88 -7.68 -5.93
CA GLY A 56 -6.89 -8.96 -6.63
C GLY A 56 -7.45 -8.87 -8.03
N MET A 57 -6.77 -9.54 -8.98
CA MET A 57 -7.20 -9.62 -10.37
C MET A 57 -7.21 -11.05 -10.86
N GLY A 58 -8.23 -11.39 -11.64
CA GLY A 58 -8.40 -12.71 -12.24
C GLY A 58 -9.89 -13.01 -12.45
N GLY A 59 -10.23 -13.83 -13.44
CA GLY A 59 -11.63 -14.18 -13.67
C GLY A 59 -12.21 -15.04 -12.54
N HIS A 60 -13.46 -14.77 -12.12
CA HIS A 60 -14.32 -15.64 -11.29
C HIS A 60 -13.66 -16.17 -9.99
N LEU A 61 -13.60 -15.39 -8.93
CA LEU A 61 -13.13 -15.76 -7.58
C LEU A 61 -11.60 -16.01 -7.44
N ALA A 62 -10.80 -15.82 -8.49
CA ALA A 62 -9.36 -16.07 -8.38
C ALA A 62 -8.60 -14.83 -7.87
N GLY A 63 -9.14 -13.64 -8.09
CA GLY A 63 -8.55 -12.39 -7.60
C GLY A 63 -8.58 -12.30 -6.07
N ASP A 64 -9.71 -12.65 -5.45
CA ASP A 64 -9.84 -12.64 -3.99
C ASP A 64 -8.91 -13.64 -3.29
N LEU A 65 -8.66 -14.80 -3.92
CA LEU A 65 -7.70 -15.78 -3.41
C LEU A 65 -6.24 -15.30 -3.58
N ALA A 66 -5.94 -14.56 -4.65
CA ALA A 66 -4.60 -14.02 -4.85
C ALA A 66 -4.29 -12.90 -3.84
N SER A 67 -5.21 -11.97 -3.62
CA SER A 67 -5.03 -10.92 -2.61
C SER A 67 -4.99 -11.49 -1.19
N ASP A 68 -5.81 -12.52 -0.88
CA ASP A 68 -5.78 -13.27 0.38
C ASP A 68 -4.41 -13.92 0.63
N ALA A 69 -3.84 -14.60 -0.37
CA ALA A 69 -2.53 -15.25 -0.25
C ALA A 69 -1.46 -14.22 0.16
N VAL A 70 -1.43 -13.05 -0.47
CA VAL A 70 -0.46 -11.98 -0.18
C VAL A 70 -0.61 -11.49 1.27
N VAL A 71 -1.80 -11.07 1.69
CA VAL A 71 -1.97 -10.52 3.05
C VAL A 71 -1.76 -11.58 4.13
N THR A 72 -2.12 -12.84 3.85
CA THR A 72 -1.88 -13.96 4.77
C THR A 72 -0.38 -14.21 4.96
N ARG A 73 0.41 -14.22 3.89
CA ARG A 73 1.86 -14.39 3.99
C ARG A 73 2.54 -13.20 4.66
N LEU A 74 2.10 -11.99 4.40
CA LEU A 74 2.58 -10.80 5.12
C LEU A 74 2.23 -10.84 6.61
N ALA A 75 1.07 -11.37 6.98
CA ALA A 75 0.66 -11.52 8.38
C ALA A 75 1.45 -12.57 9.17
N GLU A 76 2.21 -13.44 8.50
CA GLU A 76 3.13 -14.38 9.17
C GLU A 76 4.41 -13.70 9.69
N LEU A 77 4.73 -12.50 9.21
CA LEU A 77 5.90 -11.75 9.65
C LEU A 77 5.78 -11.37 11.12
N ARG A 78 6.86 -11.53 11.88
CA ARG A 78 6.88 -11.31 13.34
C ARG A 78 8.04 -10.41 13.73
N GLY A 79 7.82 -9.59 14.73
CA GLY A 79 8.77 -8.65 15.30
C GLY A 79 8.16 -7.25 15.40
N ASP A 80 8.78 -6.36 16.14
CA ASP A 80 8.36 -4.95 16.24
C ASP A 80 8.86 -4.15 15.04
N PHE A 81 10.03 -4.51 14.54
CA PHE A 81 10.67 -3.97 13.34
C PHE A 81 11.14 -5.11 12.45
N LEU A 82 10.96 -4.97 11.15
CA LEU A 82 11.26 -6.00 10.17
C LEU A 82 12.40 -5.57 9.24
N ASP A 83 13.18 -6.55 8.80
CA ASP A 83 14.02 -6.37 7.62
C ASP A 83 13.11 -6.37 6.38
N PRO A 84 13.17 -5.35 5.51
CA PRO A 84 12.34 -5.29 4.30
C PRO A 84 12.46 -6.52 3.38
N HIS A 85 13.60 -7.21 3.37
CA HIS A 85 13.77 -8.47 2.62
C HIS A 85 12.83 -9.61 3.08
N LEU A 86 12.26 -9.51 4.29
CA LEU A 86 11.23 -10.47 4.73
C LEU A 86 9.93 -10.30 3.95
N VAL A 87 9.63 -9.10 3.47
CA VAL A 87 8.49 -8.84 2.59
C VAL A 87 8.68 -9.58 1.26
N GLU A 88 9.85 -9.49 0.62
CA GLU A 88 10.15 -10.20 -0.63
C GLU A 88 9.91 -11.70 -0.47
N ARG A 89 10.44 -12.29 0.62
CA ARG A 89 10.25 -13.72 0.92
C ARG A 89 8.79 -14.11 1.20
N ALA A 90 8.01 -13.20 1.78
CA ALA A 90 6.57 -13.42 1.98
C ALA A 90 5.83 -13.39 0.63
N LEU A 91 6.20 -12.46 -0.27
CA LEU A 91 5.62 -12.35 -1.60
C LEU A 91 6.02 -13.52 -2.52
N GLU A 92 7.25 -14.03 -2.40
CA GLU A 92 7.66 -15.29 -3.09
C GLU A 92 6.75 -16.45 -2.70
N ARG A 93 6.50 -16.65 -1.40
CA ARG A 93 5.58 -17.70 -0.92
C ARG A 93 4.15 -17.47 -1.33
N ALA A 94 3.69 -16.19 -1.37
CA ALA A 94 2.37 -15.88 -1.89
C ALA A 94 2.26 -16.22 -3.38
N THR A 95 3.33 -16.01 -4.16
CA THR A 95 3.38 -16.40 -5.56
C THR A 95 3.22 -17.91 -5.74
N ASP A 96 3.93 -18.72 -4.90
CA ASP A 96 3.79 -20.17 -4.92
C ASP A 96 2.34 -20.59 -4.60
N ASP A 97 1.70 -19.95 -3.63
CA ASP A 97 0.28 -20.19 -3.30
C ASP A 97 -0.65 -19.84 -4.46
N ILE A 98 -0.41 -18.71 -5.13
CA ILE A 98 -1.19 -18.26 -6.29
C ILE A 98 -1.01 -19.22 -7.47
N GLU A 99 0.19 -19.75 -7.72
CA GLU A 99 0.43 -20.77 -8.74
C GLU A 99 -0.43 -22.02 -8.51
N VAL A 100 -0.54 -22.46 -7.26
CA VAL A 100 -1.38 -23.62 -6.89
C VAL A 100 -2.86 -23.32 -7.12
N ILE A 101 -3.31 -22.09 -6.80
CA ILE A 101 -4.70 -21.65 -6.99
C ILE A 101 -5.04 -21.56 -8.48
N SER A 102 -4.13 -21.07 -9.30
CA SER A 102 -4.38 -20.88 -10.74
C SER A 102 -4.54 -22.18 -11.52
N ASP A 103 -4.04 -23.31 -11.03
CA ASP A 103 -4.15 -24.69 -11.58
C ASP A 103 -4.17 -24.74 -13.12
N GLY A 104 -3.24 -24.02 -13.77
CA GLY A 104 -3.11 -23.98 -15.23
C GLY A 104 -4.20 -23.15 -15.93
N SER A 105 -4.89 -22.25 -15.23
CA SER A 105 -5.77 -21.25 -15.83
C SER A 105 -4.98 -20.42 -16.86
N GLU A 106 -5.45 -20.38 -18.11
CA GLU A 106 -4.86 -19.53 -19.17
C GLU A 106 -5.08 -18.03 -18.89
N LEU A 107 -6.00 -17.70 -17.96
CA LEU A 107 -6.26 -16.36 -17.50
C LEU A 107 -5.33 -16.08 -16.32
N GLY A 108 -4.43 -15.14 -16.47
CA GLY A 108 -3.50 -14.74 -15.42
C GLY A 108 -4.25 -14.38 -14.12
N VAL A 109 -3.87 -15.05 -13.03
CA VAL A 109 -4.34 -14.79 -11.67
C VAL A 109 -3.23 -14.07 -10.93
N GLY A 110 -3.53 -12.99 -10.27
CA GLY A 110 -2.55 -12.24 -9.51
C GLY A 110 -3.16 -11.14 -8.66
N THR A 111 -2.32 -10.36 -8.05
CA THR A 111 -2.74 -9.23 -7.22
C THR A 111 -1.68 -8.13 -7.23
N THR A 112 -2.11 -6.89 -7.07
CA THR A 112 -1.21 -5.82 -6.65
C THR A 112 -0.81 -6.03 -5.19
N VAL A 113 0.18 -5.33 -4.72
CA VAL A 113 0.43 -5.11 -3.31
C VAL A 113 1.13 -3.77 -3.10
N THR A 114 0.59 -2.96 -2.21
CA THR A 114 1.21 -1.71 -1.77
C THR A 114 1.16 -1.62 -0.25
N GLY A 115 2.21 -1.11 0.38
CA GLY A 115 2.21 -1.10 1.83
C GLY A 115 3.44 -0.49 2.49
N ALA A 116 3.48 -0.62 3.80
CA ALA A 116 4.55 -0.16 4.66
C ALA A 116 4.88 -1.19 5.74
N VAL A 117 6.15 -1.38 6.03
CA VAL A 117 6.59 -2.10 7.22
C VAL A 117 7.45 -1.22 8.11
N LEU A 118 7.30 -1.40 9.43
CA LEU A 118 8.22 -0.77 10.39
C LEU A 118 9.59 -1.44 10.30
N THR A 119 10.62 -0.64 10.14
CA THR A 119 12.01 -1.10 10.06
C THR A 119 12.96 -0.18 10.82
N LEU A 120 14.17 -0.64 11.07
CA LEU A 120 15.24 0.14 11.66
C LEU A 120 16.42 0.23 10.70
N GLU A 121 16.93 1.42 10.49
CA GLU A 121 18.20 1.64 9.80
C GLU A 121 19.15 2.45 10.70
N GLY A 122 20.25 1.83 11.11
CA GLY A 122 21.19 2.45 12.05
C GLY A 122 20.58 2.77 13.43
N GLY A 123 19.54 2.05 13.84
CA GLY A 123 18.82 2.29 15.11
C GLY A 123 17.72 3.37 15.01
N ILE A 124 17.51 3.95 13.83
CA ILE A 124 16.46 4.95 13.56
C ILE A 124 15.27 4.26 12.93
N PRO A 125 14.02 4.55 13.38
CA PRO A 125 12.82 3.93 12.86
C PRO A 125 12.39 4.57 11.53
N TYR A 126 12.00 3.70 10.58
CA TYR A 126 11.46 4.07 9.27
C TYR A 126 10.22 3.25 8.95
N PHE A 127 9.39 3.77 8.06
CA PHE A 127 8.55 2.96 7.20
C PHE A 127 9.35 2.60 5.93
N ALA A 128 9.56 1.30 5.69
CA ALA A 128 9.93 0.81 4.38
C ALA A 128 8.63 0.62 3.58
N ILE A 129 8.38 1.54 2.66
CA ILE A 129 7.25 1.48 1.73
C ILE A 129 7.61 0.50 0.63
N PHE A 130 6.68 -0.35 0.22
CA PHE A 130 6.88 -1.30 -0.88
C PHE A 130 5.69 -1.29 -1.83
N ASN A 131 5.94 -1.57 -3.13
CA ASN A 131 4.90 -1.56 -4.15
C ASN A 131 5.15 -2.56 -5.27
N ILE A 132 4.10 -3.28 -5.68
CA ILE A 132 3.94 -3.99 -6.94
C ILE A 132 2.52 -3.73 -7.44
N GLY A 133 2.37 -3.09 -8.60
CA GLY A 133 1.07 -2.73 -9.18
C GLY A 133 0.82 -1.23 -9.17
N ASP A 134 -0.44 -0.84 -9.29
CA ASP A 134 -0.93 0.53 -9.37
C ASP A 134 -1.78 0.97 -8.19
N SER A 135 -1.92 0.13 -7.17
CA SER A 135 -2.30 0.55 -5.82
C SER A 135 -1.22 1.48 -5.25
N ARG A 136 -1.60 2.44 -4.42
CA ARG A 136 -0.71 3.56 -4.08
C ARG A 136 -0.50 3.75 -2.60
N VAL A 137 0.69 4.27 -2.25
CA VAL A 137 0.98 4.89 -0.95
C VAL A 137 1.21 6.37 -1.15
N TYR A 138 0.48 7.17 -0.35
CA TYR A 138 0.68 8.60 -0.24
C TYR A 138 1.22 8.94 1.14
N ARG A 139 2.06 9.97 1.20
CA ARG A 139 2.40 10.67 2.44
C ARG A 139 1.69 12.02 2.49
N TYR A 140 1.14 12.36 3.64
CA TYR A 140 0.63 13.68 3.93
C TYR A 140 1.37 14.23 5.15
N GLU A 141 2.03 15.34 4.96
CA GLU A 141 2.82 16.02 5.98
C GLU A 141 2.86 17.53 5.68
N ARG A 142 2.75 18.39 6.70
CA ARG A 142 2.85 19.85 6.55
C ARG A 142 1.89 20.42 5.48
N ASN A 143 0.69 19.86 5.39
CA ASN A 143 -0.35 20.22 4.42
C ASN A 143 -0.01 19.91 2.94
N GLU A 144 1.00 19.09 2.71
CA GLU A 144 1.39 18.61 1.38
C GLU A 144 1.07 17.12 1.24
N LEU A 145 0.42 16.75 0.12
CA LEU A 145 0.21 15.37 -0.31
C LEU A 145 1.25 15.03 -1.37
N ALA A 146 1.91 13.89 -1.20
CA ALA A 146 2.78 13.35 -2.24
C ALA A 146 2.57 11.85 -2.37
N GLN A 147 2.37 11.37 -3.59
CA GLN A 147 2.45 9.95 -3.91
C GLN A 147 3.90 9.50 -3.69
N VAL A 148 4.08 8.43 -2.91
CA VAL A 148 5.40 7.86 -2.61
C VAL A 148 5.76 6.78 -3.62
N THR A 149 4.79 5.95 -3.97
CA THR A 149 4.94 4.85 -4.92
C THR A 149 4.88 5.35 -6.36
N ILE A 150 5.42 4.55 -7.27
CA ILE A 150 5.28 4.76 -8.72
C ILE A 150 4.46 3.60 -9.25
N ASP A 151 3.40 3.89 -10.00
CA ASP A 151 2.50 2.87 -10.51
C ASP A 151 3.20 1.97 -11.53
N HIS A 152 3.01 0.67 -11.40
CA HIS A 152 3.42 -0.29 -12.42
C HIS A 152 2.29 -0.46 -13.45
N SER A 153 2.02 0.60 -14.21
CA SER A 153 0.99 0.65 -15.24
C SER A 153 1.57 1.04 -16.59
N LEU A 154 0.88 0.67 -17.66
CA LEU A 154 1.27 1.06 -19.03
C LEU A 154 1.27 2.58 -19.18
N VAL A 155 0.28 3.25 -18.62
CA VAL A 155 0.19 4.72 -18.72
C VAL A 155 1.33 5.42 -18.01
N GLN A 156 1.80 4.89 -16.88
CA GLN A 156 2.97 5.42 -16.21
C GLN A 156 4.24 5.27 -17.06
N GLN A 157 4.43 4.12 -17.71
CA GLN A 157 5.55 3.93 -18.64
C GLN A 157 5.52 4.94 -19.79
N LEU A 158 4.33 5.19 -20.38
CA LEU A 158 4.17 6.19 -21.43
C LEU A 158 4.46 7.61 -20.97
N VAL A 159 4.14 7.93 -19.70
CA VAL A 159 4.49 9.23 -19.08
C VAL A 159 6.00 9.34 -18.90
N ASP A 160 6.65 8.30 -18.36
CA ASP A 160 8.10 8.28 -18.10
C ASP A 160 8.91 8.38 -19.40
N GLU A 161 8.41 7.79 -20.49
CA GLU A 161 8.98 7.92 -21.83
C GLU A 161 8.70 9.27 -22.51
N GLY A 162 7.84 10.09 -21.89
CA GLY A 162 7.42 11.39 -22.45
C GLY A 162 6.48 11.26 -23.65
N THR A 163 5.88 10.08 -23.88
CA THR A 163 4.93 9.82 -24.97
C THR A 163 3.58 10.49 -24.72
N ILE A 164 3.14 10.51 -23.43
CA ILE A 164 1.95 11.21 -22.97
C ILE A 164 2.28 12.03 -21.74
N THR A 165 1.44 13.03 -21.45
CA THR A 165 1.51 13.79 -20.19
C THR A 165 0.77 13.06 -19.07
N ALA A 166 1.06 13.38 -17.81
CA ALA A 166 0.31 12.86 -16.67
C ALA A 166 -1.20 13.20 -16.73
N ALA A 167 -1.56 14.35 -17.30
CA ALA A 167 -2.96 14.73 -17.50
C ALA A 167 -3.68 13.87 -18.57
N GLU A 168 -2.97 13.42 -19.59
CA GLU A 168 -3.51 12.51 -20.60
C GLU A 168 -3.63 11.09 -20.06
N ALA A 169 -2.71 10.65 -19.19
CA ALA A 169 -2.73 9.33 -18.56
C ALA A 169 -4.04 9.09 -17.79
N ILE A 170 -4.58 10.09 -17.09
CA ILE A 170 -5.82 9.99 -16.29
C ILE A 170 -7.03 9.52 -17.12
N LYS A 171 -7.05 9.83 -18.42
CA LYS A 171 -8.18 9.51 -19.33
C LYS A 171 -7.80 8.49 -20.41
N HIS A 172 -6.65 7.87 -20.28
CA HIS A 172 -6.15 6.95 -21.29
C HIS A 172 -7.00 5.67 -21.32
N PRO A 173 -7.36 5.13 -22.49
CA PRO A 173 -8.17 3.90 -22.58
C PRO A 173 -7.53 2.68 -21.89
N GLU A 174 -6.21 2.64 -21.83
CA GLU A 174 -5.41 1.58 -21.18
C GLU A 174 -4.94 1.98 -19.77
N GLY A 175 -5.67 2.89 -19.11
CA GLY A 175 -5.36 3.36 -17.76
C GLY A 175 -5.27 2.24 -16.72
N ASN A 176 -6.04 1.17 -16.89
CA ASN A 176 -6.09 0.04 -15.96
C ASN A 176 -5.16 -1.13 -16.37
N VAL A 177 -4.25 -0.92 -17.33
CA VAL A 177 -3.30 -1.98 -17.73
C VAL A 177 -2.08 -1.94 -16.81
N ILE A 178 -2.01 -2.87 -15.88
CA ILE A 178 -0.85 -3.03 -15.01
C ILE A 178 0.26 -3.82 -15.71
N THR A 179 1.50 -3.51 -15.37
CA THR A 179 2.69 -4.13 -15.98
C THR A 179 3.43 -5.06 -15.02
N ARG A 180 3.10 -5.01 -13.71
CA ARG A 180 3.67 -5.88 -12.68
C ARG A 180 2.60 -6.27 -11.66
N ALA A 181 2.56 -7.56 -11.28
CA ALA A 181 1.69 -8.10 -10.24
C ALA A 181 2.38 -9.28 -9.55
N VAL A 182 1.96 -9.56 -8.31
CA VAL A 182 2.30 -10.81 -7.62
C VAL A 182 1.50 -11.94 -8.26
N GLY A 183 2.15 -13.05 -8.56
CA GLY A 183 1.56 -14.19 -9.30
C GLY A 183 1.85 -14.20 -10.80
N PHE A 184 2.28 -13.07 -11.41
CA PHE A 184 2.62 -13.00 -12.84
C PHE A 184 4.08 -13.38 -13.15
N ALA A 185 4.94 -13.34 -12.16
CA ALA A 185 6.35 -13.71 -12.29
C ALA A 185 6.77 -14.59 -11.11
N THR A 186 7.70 -15.49 -11.36
CA THR A 186 8.21 -16.41 -10.34
C THR A 186 8.92 -15.73 -9.18
N GLN A 187 9.43 -14.52 -9.40
CA GLN A 187 10.06 -13.70 -8.36
C GLN A 187 9.46 -12.30 -8.37
N PRO A 188 8.48 -12.03 -7.51
CA PRO A 188 7.94 -10.70 -7.37
C PRO A 188 9.00 -9.77 -6.77
N THR A 189 9.33 -8.68 -7.47
CA THR A 189 10.32 -7.70 -7.00
C THR A 189 9.61 -6.38 -6.71
N PRO A 190 9.35 -6.05 -5.45
CA PRO A 190 8.77 -4.77 -5.08
C PRO A 190 9.79 -3.63 -5.22
N ASP A 191 9.31 -2.45 -5.53
CA ASP A 191 10.07 -1.22 -5.38
C ASP A 191 9.97 -0.74 -3.93
N TYR A 192 11.03 -0.08 -3.42
CA TYR A 192 11.11 0.36 -2.03
C TYR A 192 11.44 1.84 -1.88
N TRP A 193 10.81 2.47 -0.89
CA TRP A 193 11.13 3.83 -0.43
C TRP A 193 11.21 3.85 1.08
N MET A 194 12.20 4.57 1.62
CA MET A 194 12.39 4.71 3.07
C MET A 194 11.86 6.06 3.55
N LEU A 195 10.87 6.05 4.44
CA LEU A 195 10.32 7.23 5.07
C LEU A 195 10.64 7.24 6.55
N PRO A 196 11.33 8.26 7.08
CA PRO A 196 11.57 8.36 8.52
C PRO A 196 10.25 8.56 9.28
N LEU A 197 10.12 7.90 10.43
CA LEU A 197 8.96 8.08 11.30
C LEU A 197 9.04 9.41 12.03
N GLN A 198 8.41 10.43 11.47
CA GLN A 198 8.33 11.77 12.08
C GLN A 198 6.92 12.01 12.63
N PRO A 199 6.79 12.60 13.84
CA PRO A 199 5.48 13.01 14.36
C PRO A 199 4.75 13.93 13.38
N GLY A 200 3.48 13.61 13.14
CA GLY A 200 2.64 14.33 12.17
C GLY A 200 2.68 13.79 10.74
N LEU A 201 3.51 12.77 10.46
CA LEU A 201 3.41 12.01 9.22
C LEU A 201 2.12 11.19 9.21
N ARG A 202 1.29 11.33 8.18
CA ARG A 202 0.12 10.50 7.88
C ARG A 202 0.37 9.76 6.58
N LEU A 203 0.23 8.44 6.58
CA LEU A 203 0.24 7.61 5.39
C LEU A 203 -1.19 7.25 4.98
N LEU A 204 -1.43 7.22 3.70
CA LEU A 204 -2.58 6.61 3.07
C LEU A 204 -2.07 5.50 2.15
N MET A 205 -2.57 4.28 2.34
CA MET A 205 -2.43 3.16 1.40
C MET A 205 -3.81 2.87 0.83
N CYS A 206 -3.93 2.71 -0.49
CA CYS A 206 -5.22 2.48 -1.12
C CYS A 206 -5.12 1.66 -2.40
N SER A 207 -6.20 0.92 -2.73
CA SER A 207 -6.41 0.35 -4.05
C SER A 207 -6.78 1.42 -5.08
N ASP A 208 -6.77 1.06 -6.36
CA ASP A 208 -7.08 1.94 -7.48
C ASP A 208 -8.54 2.42 -7.48
N GLY A 209 -9.45 1.68 -6.82
CA GLY A 209 -10.85 2.09 -6.65
C GLY A 209 -11.04 3.40 -5.90
N LEU A 210 -10.05 3.84 -5.09
CA LEU A 210 -10.05 5.19 -4.54
C LEU A 210 -9.60 6.21 -5.58
N THR A 211 -8.43 6.02 -6.16
CA THR A 211 -7.76 6.98 -7.05
C THR A 211 -8.40 7.07 -8.44
N GLY A 212 -9.12 6.05 -8.85
CA GLY A 212 -9.96 6.04 -10.05
C GLY A 212 -11.24 6.89 -9.94
N GLU A 213 -11.70 7.15 -8.71
CA GLU A 213 -12.95 7.90 -8.47
C GLU A 213 -12.70 9.32 -7.95
N ILE A 214 -11.67 9.56 -7.11
CA ILE A 214 -11.39 10.89 -6.56
C ILE A 214 -9.97 11.35 -6.86
N SER A 215 -9.81 12.64 -7.12
CA SER A 215 -8.52 13.24 -7.44
C SER A 215 -7.62 13.39 -6.21
N ASP A 216 -6.31 13.48 -6.43
CA ASP A 216 -5.32 13.74 -5.38
C ASP A 216 -5.65 14.99 -4.56
N GLU A 217 -6.22 16.03 -5.18
CA GLU A 217 -6.63 17.24 -4.45
C GLU A 217 -7.78 16.92 -3.47
N ARG A 218 -8.76 16.08 -3.86
CA ARG A 218 -9.82 15.65 -2.94
C ARG A 218 -9.27 14.75 -1.83
N ILE A 219 -8.35 13.84 -2.16
CA ILE A 219 -7.64 13.02 -1.16
C ILE A 219 -6.94 13.95 -0.16
N ARG A 220 -6.18 14.95 -0.64
CA ARG A 220 -5.50 15.93 0.21
C ARG A 220 -6.47 16.66 1.16
N MET A 221 -7.63 17.07 0.66
CA MET A 221 -8.65 17.75 1.48
C MET A 221 -9.15 16.87 2.63
N HIS A 222 -9.42 15.58 2.38
CA HIS A 222 -9.84 14.64 3.43
C HIS A 222 -8.72 14.41 4.46
N LEU A 223 -7.47 14.23 4.01
CA LEU A 223 -6.32 14.05 4.91
C LEU A 223 -6.02 15.29 5.75
N ALA A 224 -6.32 16.49 5.21
CA ALA A 224 -6.12 17.78 5.87
C ALA A 224 -7.24 18.17 6.86
N ALA A 225 -8.35 17.44 6.88
CA ALA A 225 -9.56 17.83 7.63
C ALA A 225 -9.41 17.76 9.17
N GLY A 226 -8.29 17.23 9.69
CA GLY A 226 -8.06 17.10 11.13
C GLY A 226 -8.91 16.02 11.80
N LEU A 227 -9.47 15.10 11.02
CA LEU A 227 -10.26 13.97 11.49
C LEU A 227 -9.35 12.85 12.04
N SER A 228 -9.91 11.99 12.87
CA SER A 228 -9.25 10.75 13.31
C SER A 228 -8.92 9.85 12.11
N VAL A 229 -8.09 8.83 12.33
CA VAL A 229 -7.75 7.87 11.27
C VAL A 229 -8.98 7.11 10.78
N GLU A 230 -9.92 6.75 11.69
CA GLU A 230 -11.17 6.07 11.38
C GLU A 230 -12.11 6.95 10.56
N GLU A 231 -12.32 8.20 11.01
CA GLU A 231 -13.17 9.16 10.30
C GLU A 231 -12.60 9.50 8.93
N THR A 232 -11.26 9.62 8.82
CA THR A 232 -10.58 9.93 7.55
C THR A 232 -10.73 8.76 6.57
N ALA A 233 -10.47 7.52 7.01
CA ALA A 233 -10.61 6.34 6.17
C ALA A 233 -12.05 6.17 5.67
N GLY A 234 -13.04 6.30 6.58
CA GLY A 234 -14.46 6.25 6.22
C GLY A 234 -14.85 7.36 5.23
N ALA A 235 -14.42 8.61 5.47
CA ALA A 235 -14.75 9.73 4.58
C ALA A 235 -14.14 9.60 3.17
N LEU A 236 -12.96 8.97 3.03
CA LEU A 236 -12.35 8.69 1.73
C LEU A 236 -13.14 7.64 0.96
N VAL A 237 -13.53 6.53 1.61
CA VAL A 237 -14.36 5.49 1.00
C VAL A 237 -15.73 6.06 0.63
N ASP A 238 -16.40 6.80 1.52
CA ASP A 238 -17.69 7.45 1.24
C ASP A 238 -17.58 8.41 0.04
N ALA A 239 -16.47 9.13 -0.09
CA ALA A 239 -16.25 10.03 -1.23
C ALA A 239 -16.14 9.27 -2.55
N ALA A 240 -15.43 8.12 -2.58
CA ALA A 240 -15.37 7.27 -3.77
C ALA A 240 -16.74 6.66 -4.10
N LEU A 241 -17.48 6.18 -3.08
CA LEU A 241 -18.83 5.65 -3.24
C LEU A 241 -19.81 6.70 -3.81
N ALA A 242 -19.65 7.95 -3.45
CA ALA A 242 -20.47 9.07 -3.97
C ALA A 242 -20.22 9.36 -5.46
N GLU A 243 -18.99 9.11 -5.96
CA GLU A 243 -18.64 9.26 -7.38
C GLU A 243 -19.02 8.02 -8.22
N GLY A 244 -19.39 6.91 -7.58
CA GLY A 244 -19.92 5.73 -8.26
C GLY A 244 -19.18 4.45 -7.98
N ALA A 245 -17.97 4.51 -7.40
CA ALA A 245 -17.12 3.38 -6.99
C ALA A 245 -17.29 2.16 -7.91
N LYS A 246 -16.73 2.25 -9.10
CA LYS A 246 -16.85 1.21 -10.13
C LYS A 246 -16.11 -0.06 -9.75
N ASP A 247 -15.14 0.07 -8.86
CA ASP A 247 -14.33 -1.01 -8.32
C ASP A 247 -14.47 -1.17 -6.80
N ASN A 248 -13.82 -2.19 -6.25
CA ASN A 248 -13.59 -2.35 -4.83
C ASN A 248 -12.75 -1.17 -4.33
N VAL A 249 -13.00 -0.68 -3.12
CA VAL A 249 -12.29 0.48 -2.55
C VAL A 249 -11.74 0.09 -1.20
N THR A 250 -10.43 0.07 -1.08
CA THR A 250 -9.74 -0.24 0.18
C THR A 250 -8.79 0.89 0.57
N VAL A 251 -8.87 1.31 1.83
CA VAL A 251 -8.10 2.43 2.40
C VAL A 251 -7.52 2.03 3.74
N ILE A 252 -6.24 2.29 3.95
CA ILE A 252 -5.58 2.26 5.27
C ILE A 252 -4.99 3.63 5.53
N ILE A 253 -5.29 4.20 6.71
CA ILE A 253 -4.65 5.42 7.23
C ILE A 253 -3.76 5.04 8.40
N VAL A 254 -2.51 5.52 8.42
CA VAL A 254 -1.58 5.36 9.54
C VAL A 254 -1.00 6.71 9.92
N ASP A 255 -1.14 7.10 11.19
CA ASP A 255 -0.55 8.32 11.75
C ASP A 255 0.64 7.98 12.65
N VAL A 256 1.72 8.72 12.48
CA VAL A 256 2.82 8.78 13.45
C VAL A 256 2.49 9.88 14.47
N VAL A 257 2.03 9.45 15.66
CA VAL A 257 1.63 10.38 16.74
C VAL A 257 2.85 10.90 17.49
N GLU A 258 3.81 10.00 17.75
CA GLU A 258 5.02 10.31 18.50
C GLU A 258 6.19 9.45 17.98
N SER A 259 7.37 10.05 17.94
CA SER A 259 8.63 9.35 17.74
C SER A 259 9.70 10.09 18.54
N THR A 260 10.27 9.43 19.54
CA THR A 260 11.32 10.02 20.39
C THR A 260 12.72 9.81 19.82
N ALA A 261 12.84 9.00 18.77
CA ALA A 261 14.09 8.82 18.05
C ALA A 261 14.57 10.13 17.42
N GLY A 262 15.88 10.38 17.46
CA GLY A 262 16.48 11.59 16.92
C GLY A 262 16.09 11.87 15.47
N THR A 263 15.73 13.12 15.18
CA THR A 263 15.32 13.56 13.85
C THR A 263 16.51 13.53 12.88
N VAL A 264 16.44 12.65 11.89
CA VAL A 264 17.35 12.69 10.74
C VAL A 264 16.62 13.33 9.57
N TYR A 265 17.12 14.50 9.15
CA TYR A 265 16.65 15.14 7.92
C TYR A 265 17.45 14.56 6.74
N GLU A 266 16.88 13.59 6.04
CA GLU A 266 17.42 13.16 4.76
C GLU A 266 16.34 13.13 3.68
N ASN A 267 16.69 13.64 2.50
CA ASN A 267 15.87 13.53 1.31
C ASN A 267 15.79 12.06 0.88
N THR A 268 14.58 11.52 0.78
CA THR A 268 14.34 10.19 0.24
C THR A 268 14.71 10.15 -1.24
N VAL A 269 15.74 9.37 -1.56
CA VAL A 269 16.08 9.02 -2.93
C VAL A 269 15.69 7.56 -3.14
N PRO A 270 15.00 7.18 -4.23
CA PRO A 270 14.71 5.78 -4.53
C PRO A 270 16.01 4.97 -4.55
N ARG A 271 16.08 3.88 -3.79
CA ARG A 271 17.18 2.92 -3.94
C ARG A 271 17.02 2.22 -5.28
N ALA A 272 17.91 2.54 -6.22
CA ALA A 272 18.02 1.78 -7.45
C ALA A 272 18.31 0.30 -7.10
N THR A 273 17.47 -0.61 -7.57
CA THR A 273 17.74 -2.04 -7.49
C THR A 273 19.09 -2.30 -8.14
N HIS A 274 20.05 -2.82 -7.37
CA HIS A 274 21.33 -3.28 -7.92
C HIS A 274 21.04 -4.46 -8.85
N ARG A 275 21.07 -4.23 -10.16
CA ARG A 275 21.27 -5.31 -11.13
C ARG A 275 22.73 -5.74 -11.00
N PRO A 276 23.07 -7.00 -10.66
CA PRO A 276 24.42 -7.50 -10.87
C PRO A 276 24.68 -7.57 -12.38
N LEU A 277 25.88 -7.13 -12.77
CA LEU A 277 26.43 -7.28 -14.13
C LEU A 277 26.62 -8.76 -14.49
#